data_0e88f9999777afc83add95b1b558f216
#
_entry.id   0e88f9999777afc83add95b1b558f216
#
_cell.length_a   1.000
_cell.length_b   1.000
_cell.length_c   1.000
_cell.angle_alpha   90.00
_cell.angle_beta   90.00
_cell.angle_gamma   90.00
#
_symmetry.space_group_name_H-M   'P 1'
#
loop_
_entity.id
_entity.type
_entity.pdbx_description
1 polymer ?
#
loop_
_entity_poly.entity_id
_entity_poly.type
_entity_poly.pdbx_seq_one_letter_code
_entity_poly.pdbx_strand_id
1 'polypeptide(L)'
;MIGFLVDNGNDTNMLTNVSQLSAEKRVHVFSSSLIPSMPGNVLQRYEAYHFNGTIVTDSFRLCQQLPHLGYCKNRFYYIKDYAWNTIDKLPYRIMKNTLLNPNVDLIVNDVSQVKLIEEITNKEVKYVMNNWDINVLRQIADE
;
A
#
# COMPACT_ATOMS: atom_id res chain seq x y z
N MET A 1 -14.34 2.41 -2.89
CA MET A 1 -13.38 3.52 -3.03
C MET A 1 -12.02 3.09 -2.51
N ILE A 2 -10.99 3.27 -3.31
CA ILE A 2 -9.64 2.85 -2.99
C ILE A 2 -8.67 4.02 -3.16
N GLY A 3 -7.70 4.15 -2.25
CA GLY A 3 -6.67 5.15 -2.29
C GLY A 3 -5.28 4.53 -2.28
N PHE A 4 -4.34 5.17 -2.96
CA PHE A 4 -2.95 4.76 -3.02
C PHE A 4 -2.09 5.86 -2.42
N LEU A 5 -1.35 5.53 -1.37
CA LEU A 5 -0.41 6.45 -0.73
C LEU A 5 0.97 6.19 -1.35
N VAL A 6 1.47 7.15 -2.11
CA VAL A 6 2.62 6.97 -3.00
C VAL A 6 3.79 7.84 -2.55
N ASP A 7 4.96 7.23 -2.45
CA ASP A 7 6.21 7.94 -2.12
C ASP A 7 6.82 8.58 -3.36
N ASN A 8 6.92 7.82 -4.46
CA ASN A 8 7.30 8.35 -5.76
C ASN A 8 6.45 7.71 -6.86
N GLY A 9 6.23 8.44 -7.94
CA GLY A 9 5.37 8.02 -9.05
C GLY A 9 6.11 7.31 -10.19
N ASN A 10 7.23 6.64 -9.93
CA ASN A 10 8.08 6.06 -10.97
C ASN A 10 7.78 4.60 -11.30
N ASP A 11 6.88 3.94 -10.58
CA ASP A 11 6.50 2.56 -10.85
C ASP A 11 5.48 2.52 -11.99
N THR A 12 5.94 2.14 -13.19
CA THR A 12 5.09 2.11 -14.39
C THR A 12 4.00 1.05 -14.32
N ASN A 13 4.26 -0.10 -13.69
CA ASN A 13 3.22 -1.13 -13.51
C ASN A 13 2.11 -0.63 -12.59
N MET A 14 2.47 0.01 -11.50
CA MET A 14 1.50 0.64 -10.61
C MET A 14 0.66 1.67 -11.35
N LEU A 15 1.29 2.61 -12.05
CA LEU A 15 0.58 3.68 -12.77
C LEU A 15 -0.37 3.13 -13.81
N THR A 16 0.05 2.14 -14.59
CA THR A 16 -0.76 1.52 -15.62
C THR A 16 -1.99 0.83 -15.01
N ASN A 17 -1.79 0.01 -13.99
CA ASN A 17 -2.86 -0.79 -13.40
C ASN A 17 -3.82 0.06 -12.56
N VAL A 18 -3.30 1.05 -11.86
CA VAL A 18 -4.15 2.00 -11.11
C VAL A 18 -4.97 2.87 -12.06
N SER A 19 -4.39 3.30 -13.18
CA SER A 19 -5.14 4.02 -14.23
C SER A 19 -6.26 3.17 -14.82
N GLN A 20 -6.01 1.90 -15.08
CA GLN A 20 -7.03 0.98 -15.56
C GLN A 20 -8.14 0.78 -14.53
N LEU A 21 -7.76 0.64 -13.26
CA LEU A 21 -8.73 0.51 -12.17
C LEU A 21 -9.62 1.76 -12.04
N SER A 22 -9.07 2.94 -12.30
CA SER A 22 -9.80 4.21 -12.19
C SER A 22 -10.97 4.32 -13.19
N ALA A 23 -10.97 3.53 -14.25
CA ALA A 23 -12.10 3.45 -15.20
C ALA A 23 -13.28 2.67 -14.63
N GLU A 24 -13.05 1.83 -13.63
CA GLU A 24 -14.07 0.93 -13.06
C GLU A 24 -14.47 1.31 -11.62
N LYS A 25 -13.54 1.86 -10.86
CA LYS A 25 -13.68 2.13 -9.43
C LYS A 25 -13.31 3.58 -9.13
N ARG A 26 -13.81 4.09 -8.01
CA ARG A 26 -13.39 5.40 -7.53
C ARG A 26 -12.02 5.29 -6.89
N VAL A 27 -11.02 5.87 -7.56
CA VAL A 27 -9.60 5.80 -7.17
C VAL A 27 -9.10 7.20 -6.80
N HIS A 28 -8.33 7.26 -5.70
CA HIS A 28 -7.60 8.44 -5.29
C HIS A 28 -6.12 8.09 -5.15
N VAL A 29 -5.24 9.01 -5.54
CA VAL A 29 -3.80 8.85 -5.36
C VAL A 29 -3.29 10.01 -4.52
N PHE A 30 -2.61 9.69 -3.42
CA PHE A 30 -2.04 10.67 -2.49
C PHE A 30 -0.53 10.69 -2.64
N SER A 31 0.00 11.81 -3.12
CA SER A 31 1.44 11.96 -3.39
C SER A 31 1.92 13.35 -3.06
N SER A 32 3.18 13.48 -2.64
CA SER A 32 3.82 14.79 -2.43
C SER A 32 4.38 15.38 -3.72
N SER A 33 4.40 14.61 -4.82
CA SER A 33 4.89 15.04 -6.11
C SER A 33 3.82 14.88 -7.18
N LEU A 34 3.93 15.65 -8.27
CA LEU A 34 3.05 15.51 -9.42
C LEU A 34 3.30 14.19 -10.13
N ILE A 35 2.23 13.56 -10.57
CA ILE A 35 2.28 12.35 -11.39
C ILE A 35 1.53 12.64 -12.70
N PRO A 36 2.23 13.20 -13.71
CA PRO A 36 1.57 13.72 -14.91
C PRO A 36 0.83 12.68 -15.74
N SER A 37 1.28 11.40 -15.68
CA SER A 37 0.68 10.31 -16.45
C SER A 37 -0.52 9.66 -15.79
N MET A 38 -0.90 10.12 -14.58
CA MET A 38 -2.02 9.54 -13.86
C MET A 38 -3.31 10.30 -14.19
N PRO A 39 -4.30 9.67 -14.82
CA PRO A 39 -5.62 10.25 -14.96
C PRO A 39 -6.35 10.26 -13.62
N GLY A 40 -7.08 11.32 -13.33
CA GLY A 40 -7.90 11.41 -12.15
C GLY A 40 -7.29 12.22 -11.01
N ASN A 41 -7.77 11.99 -9.81
CA ASN A 41 -7.47 12.84 -8.67
C ASN A 41 -6.16 12.44 -8.01
N VAL A 42 -5.08 13.17 -8.33
CA VAL A 42 -3.85 13.14 -7.55
C VAL A 42 -3.96 14.23 -6.49
N LEU A 43 -3.96 13.82 -5.23
CA LEU A 43 -4.12 14.70 -4.07
C LEU A 43 -2.82 14.76 -3.27
N GLN A 44 -2.69 15.79 -2.44
CA GLN A 44 -1.55 15.90 -1.53
C GLN A 44 -1.62 14.81 -0.46
N ARG A 45 -0.46 14.33 0.01
CA ARG A 45 -0.42 13.25 1.01
C ARG A 45 -1.19 13.55 2.28
N TYR A 46 -1.18 14.79 2.75
CA TYR A 46 -1.91 15.15 3.96
C TYR A 46 -3.43 15.00 3.82
N GLU A 47 -3.96 15.02 2.61
CA GLU A 47 -5.39 14.83 2.36
C GLU A 47 -5.84 13.39 2.64
N ALA A 48 -4.92 12.44 2.74
CA ALA A 48 -5.22 11.06 3.12
C ALA A 48 -5.82 10.95 4.53
N TYR A 49 -5.56 11.91 5.41
CA TYR A 49 -6.14 11.91 6.75
C TYR A 49 -7.67 12.03 6.76
N HIS A 50 -8.26 12.53 5.69
CA HIS A 50 -9.71 12.65 5.53
C HIS A 50 -10.31 11.55 4.66
N PHE A 51 -9.49 10.64 4.16
CA PHE A 51 -9.93 9.56 3.29
C PHE A 51 -10.59 8.45 4.10
N ASN A 52 -11.78 8.00 3.67
CA ASN A 52 -12.58 7.02 4.39
C ASN A 52 -12.74 5.67 3.66
N GLY A 53 -11.99 5.45 2.60
CA GLY A 53 -12.00 4.18 1.86
C GLY A 53 -10.90 3.22 2.28
N THR A 54 -10.59 2.28 1.41
CA THR A 54 -9.46 1.36 1.55
C THR A 54 -8.19 2.02 1.03
N ILE A 55 -7.13 2.04 1.82
CA ILE A 55 -5.86 2.65 1.43
C ILE A 55 -4.75 1.61 1.33
N VAL A 56 -3.91 1.75 0.32
CA VAL A 56 -2.78 0.86 0.03
C VAL A 56 -1.50 1.67 -0.14
N THR A 57 -0.41 1.21 0.44
CA THR A 57 0.93 1.75 0.15
C THR A 57 1.94 0.62 -0.02
N ASP A 58 2.91 0.78 -0.90
CA ASP A 58 4.07 -0.09 -1.03
C ASP A 58 5.32 0.49 -0.39
N SER A 59 5.24 1.70 0.13
CA SER A 59 6.36 2.37 0.79
C SER A 59 6.45 1.99 2.26
N PHE A 60 7.57 1.40 2.66
CA PHE A 60 7.83 1.10 4.07
C PHE A 60 7.80 2.37 4.93
N ARG A 61 8.32 3.47 4.40
CA ARG A 61 8.29 4.76 5.09
C ARG A 61 6.87 5.26 5.32
N LEU A 62 6.01 5.18 4.30
CA LEU A 62 4.63 5.65 4.39
C LEU A 62 3.74 4.67 5.15
N CYS A 63 4.10 3.39 5.20
CA CYS A 63 3.37 2.39 5.99
C CYS A 63 3.26 2.79 7.46
N GLN A 64 4.27 3.47 7.99
CA GLN A 64 4.27 3.95 9.37
C GLN A 64 3.15 4.97 9.65
N GLN A 65 2.63 5.60 8.59
CA GLN A 65 1.53 6.57 8.70
C GLN A 65 0.16 5.92 8.66
N LEU A 66 0.04 4.70 8.12
CA LEU A 66 -1.25 4.04 7.96
C LEU A 66 -2.08 3.95 9.26
N PRO A 67 -1.50 3.60 10.42
CA PRO A 67 -2.29 3.52 11.66
C PRO A 67 -2.90 4.86 12.09
N HIS A 68 -2.32 5.97 11.63
CA HIS A 68 -2.76 7.32 11.98
C HIS A 68 -3.87 7.85 11.05
N LEU A 69 -4.19 7.12 9.98
CA LEU A 69 -5.26 7.47 9.06
C LEU A 69 -6.60 6.94 9.61
N GLY A 70 -7.10 7.59 10.64
CA GLY A 70 -8.21 7.09 11.46
C GLY A 70 -9.54 6.91 10.74
N TYR A 71 -9.77 7.62 9.64
CA TYR A 71 -11.01 7.51 8.87
C TYR A 71 -10.99 6.40 7.81
N CYS A 72 -9.83 5.83 7.50
CA CYS A 72 -9.74 4.74 6.52
C CYS A 72 -10.49 3.50 7.00
N LYS A 73 -11.26 2.91 6.09
CA LYS A 73 -12.00 1.68 6.35
C LYS A 73 -11.05 0.48 6.50
N ASN A 74 -10.11 0.35 5.57
CA ASN A 74 -9.07 -0.69 5.57
C ASN A 74 -7.72 -0.07 5.22
N ARG A 75 -6.65 -0.66 5.74
CA ARG A 75 -5.27 -0.21 5.53
C ARG A 75 -4.43 -1.40 5.15
N PHE A 76 -3.75 -1.29 3.99
CA PHE A 76 -2.90 -2.36 3.46
C PHE A 76 -1.49 -1.86 3.22
N TYR A 77 -0.51 -2.63 3.70
CA TYR A 77 0.87 -2.48 3.31
C TYR A 77 1.24 -3.56 2.28
N TYR A 78 1.65 -3.12 1.09
CA TYR A 78 2.08 -4.02 0.03
C TYR A 78 3.58 -4.21 0.09
N ILE A 79 4.00 -5.42 0.50
CA ILE A 79 5.40 -5.81 0.63
C ILE A 79 5.88 -6.31 -0.73
N LYS A 80 6.34 -5.39 -1.59
CA LYS A 80 6.89 -5.75 -2.90
C LYS A 80 8.26 -6.38 -2.78
N ASP A 81 9.07 -5.84 -1.89
CA ASP A 81 10.41 -6.34 -1.58
C ASP A 81 10.66 -6.19 -0.07
N TYR A 82 11.79 -6.69 0.37
CA TYR A 82 12.18 -6.54 1.77
C TYR A 82 12.93 -5.21 1.96
N ALA A 83 12.22 -4.10 1.86
CA ALA A 83 12.78 -2.75 1.93
C ALA A 83 13.65 -2.51 3.17
N TRP A 84 13.31 -3.17 4.28
CA TRP A 84 14.10 -3.08 5.51
C TRP A 84 15.51 -3.66 5.37
N ASN A 85 15.78 -4.53 4.40
CA ASN A 85 17.12 -5.05 4.14
C ASN A 85 18.01 -4.04 3.45
N THR A 86 17.45 -3.02 2.81
CA THR A 86 18.18 -2.00 2.05
C THR A 86 18.33 -0.69 2.81
N ILE A 87 17.61 -0.53 3.92
CA ILE A 87 17.65 0.68 4.75
C ILE A 87 18.68 0.46 5.86
N ASP A 88 19.85 1.09 5.70
CA ASP A 88 20.88 1.06 6.71
C ASP A 88 20.36 1.65 8.03
N LYS A 89 20.60 0.97 9.13
CA LYS A 89 20.31 1.42 10.49
C LYS A 89 18.82 1.59 10.82
N LEU A 90 17.91 0.94 10.10
CA LEU A 90 16.53 0.91 10.55
C LEU A 90 16.45 0.09 11.85
N PRO A 91 16.05 0.68 12.99
CA PRO A 91 15.95 -0.08 14.23
C PRO A 91 14.96 -1.23 14.07
N TYR A 92 15.39 -2.43 14.46
CA TYR A 92 14.54 -3.64 14.40
C TYR A 92 13.18 -3.40 15.07
N ARG A 93 13.16 -2.63 16.14
CA ARG A 93 11.93 -2.28 16.86
C ARG A 93 10.94 -1.51 16.00
N ILE A 94 11.42 -0.55 15.17
CA ILE A 94 10.55 0.23 14.29
C ILE A 94 9.96 -0.68 13.20
N MET A 95 10.79 -1.51 12.60
CA MET A 95 10.34 -2.49 11.61
C MET A 95 9.27 -3.41 12.20
N LYS A 96 9.55 -3.99 13.35
CA LYS A 96 8.64 -4.91 14.03
C LYS A 96 7.31 -4.23 14.37
N ASN A 97 7.35 -3.03 14.94
CA ASN A 97 6.14 -2.30 15.31
C ASN A 97 5.29 -1.94 14.09
N THR A 98 5.94 -1.59 12.97
CA THR A 98 5.23 -1.27 11.72
C THR A 98 4.52 -2.49 11.17
N LEU A 99 5.20 -3.63 11.08
CA LEU A 99 4.64 -4.86 10.51
C LEU A 99 3.62 -5.53 11.43
N LEU A 100 3.77 -5.38 12.75
CA LEU A 100 2.89 -6.01 13.74
C LEU A 100 1.67 -5.18 14.10
N ASN A 101 1.52 -3.99 13.54
CA ASN A 101 0.37 -3.15 13.88
C ASN A 101 -0.94 -3.84 13.48
N PRO A 102 -1.87 -4.07 14.44
CA PRO A 102 -3.10 -4.84 14.15
C PRO A 102 -4.07 -4.12 13.20
N ASN A 103 -3.89 -2.84 12.99
CA ASN A 103 -4.74 -2.04 12.11
C ASN A 103 -4.25 -1.99 10.67
N VAL A 104 -3.15 -2.69 10.36
CA VAL A 104 -2.57 -2.74 9.02
C VAL A 104 -2.54 -4.19 8.56
N ASP A 105 -3.19 -4.48 7.45
CA ASP A 105 -3.15 -5.79 6.80
C ASP A 105 -2.02 -5.86 5.79
N LEU A 106 -1.55 -7.06 5.48
CA LEU A 106 -0.37 -7.27 4.64
C LEU A 106 -0.74 -7.90 3.31
N ILE A 107 -0.11 -7.39 2.26
CA ILE A 107 -0.13 -7.94 0.91
C ILE A 107 1.31 -8.28 0.54
N VAL A 108 1.55 -9.44 -0.05
CA VAL A 108 2.88 -9.83 -0.54
C VAL A 108 2.90 -9.96 -2.04
N ASN A 109 4.11 -9.84 -2.63
CA ASN A 109 4.29 -9.87 -4.08
C ASN A 109 4.29 -11.29 -4.66
N ASP A 110 4.67 -12.29 -3.87
CA ASP A 110 4.84 -13.66 -4.34
C ASP A 110 4.40 -14.65 -3.25
N VAL A 111 3.84 -15.78 -3.69
CA VAL A 111 3.43 -16.87 -2.79
C VAL A 111 4.60 -17.35 -1.92
N SER A 112 5.81 -17.35 -2.44
CA SER A 112 7.01 -17.75 -1.68
C SER A 112 7.29 -16.88 -0.47
N GLN A 113 6.77 -15.65 -0.42
CA GLN A 113 6.97 -14.73 0.70
C GLN A 113 5.97 -14.94 1.83
N VAL A 114 4.85 -15.60 1.58
CA VAL A 114 3.75 -15.73 2.54
C VAL A 114 4.23 -16.34 3.85
N LYS A 115 4.89 -17.49 3.79
CA LYS A 115 5.33 -18.22 4.98
C LYS A 115 6.29 -17.41 5.84
N LEU A 116 7.28 -16.77 5.21
CA LEU A 116 8.28 -15.96 5.91
C LEU A 116 7.63 -14.76 6.60
N ILE A 117 6.77 -14.05 5.90
CA ILE A 117 6.10 -12.86 6.44
C ILE A 117 5.16 -13.25 7.57
N GLU A 118 4.40 -14.34 7.43
CA GLU A 118 3.53 -14.82 8.50
C GLU A 118 4.30 -15.27 9.75
N GLU A 119 5.47 -15.89 9.56
CA GLU A 119 6.35 -16.27 10.68
C GLU A 119 6.93 -15.06 11.40
N ILE A 120 7.37 -14.04 10.66
CA ILE A 120 7.96 -12.81 11.23
C ILE A 120 6.90 -11.99 11.96
N THR A 121 5.71 -11.85 11.38
CA THR A 121 4.68 -10.93 11.85
C THR A 121 3.63 -11.57 12.73
N ASN A 122 3.50 -12.90 12.70
CA ASN A 122 2.42 -13.65 13.32
C ASN A 122 1.03 -13.15 12.86
N LYS A 123 0.96 -12.67 11.62
CA LYS A 123 -0.27 -12.18 10.98
C LYS A 123 -0.52 -12.94 9.70
N GLU A 124 -1.78 -13.19 9.39
CA GLU A 124 -2.18 -13.74 8.11
C GLU A 124 -1.96 -12.72 6.99
N VAL A 125 -1.37 -13.17 5.88
CA VAL A 125 -1.27 -12.36 4.67
C VAL A 125 -2.63 -12.35 3.97
N LYS A 126 -3.18 -11.18 3.73
CA LYS A 126 -4.54 -11.04 3.16
C LYS A 126 -4.58 -11.32 1.66
N TYR A 127 -3.59 -10.87 0.91
CA TYR A 127 -3.54 -11.00 -0.54
C TYR A 127 -2.13 -11.30 -1.01
N VAL A 128 -2.02 -12.04 -2.11
CA VAL A 128 -0.80 -12.17 -2.90
C VAL A 128 -1.05 -11.41 -4.21
N MET A 129 -0.26 -10.38 -4.47
CA MET A 129 -0.44 -9.50 -5.62
C MET A 129 0.90 -9.32 -6.34
N ASN A 130 1.01 -9.91 -7.53
CA ASN A 130 2.23 -9.79 -8.33
C ASN A 130 2.17 -8.51 -9.18
N ASN A 131 3.16 -7.64 -9.03
CA ASN A 131 3.33 -6.42 -9.84
C ASN A 131 2.03 -5.61 -10.03
N TRP A 132 1.32 -5.33 -8.93
CA TRP A 132 0.09 -4.54 -8.97
C TRP A 132 -1.01 -5.16 -9.84
N ASP A 133 -1.17 -6.47 -9.77
CA ASP A 133 -2.16 -7.23 -10.55
C ASP A 133 -3.55 -6.58 -10.43
N ILE A 134 -4.15 -6.26 -11.59
CA ILE A 134 -5.43 -5.55 -11.64
C ILE A 134 -6.57 -6.37 -11.01
N ASN A 135 -6.55 -7.69 -11.14
CA ASN A 135 -7.60 -8.52 -10.58
C ASN A 135 -7.58 -8.53 -9.06
N VAL A 136 -6.39 -8.52 -8.47
CA VAL A 136 -6.23 -8.41 -7.02
C VAL A 136 -6.61 -7.01 -6.55
N LEU A 137 -6.23 -5.97 -7.29
CA LEU A 137 -6.64 -4.60 -6.99
C LEU A 137 -8.16 -4.43 -6.98
N ARG A 138 -8.85 -5.08 -7.91
CA ARG A 138 -10.32 -5.09 -7.92
C ARG A 138 -10.90 -5.71 -6.64
N GLN A 139 -10.31 -6.82 -6.18
CA GLN A 139 -10.73 -7.46 -4.93
C GLN A 139 -10.49 -6.55 -3.72
N ILE A 140 -9.34 -5.91 -3.65
CA ILE A 140 -9.00 -4.98 -2.57
C ILE A 140 -9.95 -3.78 -2.57
N ALA A 141 -10.30 -3.26 -3.75
CA ALA A 141 -11.19 -2.12 -3.89
C ALA A 141 -12.63 -2.44 -3.42
N ASP A 142 -13.02 -3.70 -3.45
CA ASP A 142 -14.35 -4.16 -3.02
C ASP A 142 -14.42 -4.49 -1.51
N GLU A 143 -13.33 -4.35 -0.77
CA GLU A 143 -13.28 -4.59 0.67
C GLU A 143 -14.25 -3.69 1.48
#